data_c035dfcb0e78c49e55b701bc2e529a47
#
_entry.id   c035dfcb0e78c49e55b701bc2e529a47
#
_cell.length_a   1.000
_cell.length_b   1.000
_cell.length_c   1.000
_cell.angle_alpha   90.00
_cell.angle_beta   90.00
_cell.angle_gamma   90.00
#
_symmetry.space_group_name_H-M   'P 1'
#
loop_
_entity.id
_entity.type
_entity.pdbx_description
1 polymer ?
#
loop_
_entity_poly.entity_id
_entity_poly.type
_entity_poly.pdbx_seq_one_letter_code
_entity_poly.pdbx_strand_id
1 'polypeptide(L)'
;MPVERPLFIAVSVLAFFMLTGCASTTVSRVDTGTVTDLSGRWNDTDSRLVAEAMIKEAISQPWLDDYTKAKGHQPVVVVGTIANRSHEHINVQTFVSDLERELTNSRRVTFVAGKGEREEIREERRDQATYAQESTQKPPGKEFGADYLLRGTISTIEDELDGTKAVYYQVDLEMVDLTNNVKSWFGQKKIKKVVERKRVIF
;
A
#
# COMPACT_ATOMS: atom_id res chain seq x y z
N MET A 1 -29.52 -57.45 39.90
CA MET A 1 -28.09 -57.29 39.52
C MET A 1 -27.93 -56.28 38.38
N PRO A 2 -27.31 -55.17 38.61
CA PRO A 2 -27.03 -54.27 37.51
C PRO A 2 -25.54 -53.83 37.52
N VAL A 3 -24.74 -54.39 36.66
CA VAL A 3 -23.30 -54.04 36.53
C VAL A 3 -22.93 -53.41 35.13
N GLU A 4 -23.92 -53.01 34.34
CA GLU A 4 -23.64 -52.57 32.99
C GLU A 4 -23.52 -51.01 32.78
N ARG A 5 -23.83 -50.23 33.82
CA ARG A 5 -23.83 -48.76 33.70
C ARG A 5 -22.44 -48.07 33.58
N PRO A 6 -21.35 -48.54 34.24
CA PRO A 6 -20.06 -47.86 34.16
C PRO A 6 -19.36 -48.03 32.79
N LEU A 7 -19.63 -49.12 32.07
CA LEU A 7 -19.00 -49.39 30.79
C LEU A 7 -19.49 -48.42 29.69
N PHE A 8 -20.80 -48.11 29.67
CA PHE A 8 -21.38 -47.16 28.70
C PHE A 8 -20.90 -45.74 28.92
N ILE A 9 -20.70 -45.30 30.15
CA ILE A 9 -20.19 -43.99 30.49
C ILE A 9 -18.72 -43.87 30.06
N ALA A 10 -17.91 -44.90 30.30
CA ALA A 10 -16.49 -44.92 29.89
C ALA A 10 -16.33 -44.89 28.37
N VAL A 11 -17.16 -45.59 27.61
CA VAL A 11 -17.14 -45.59 26.13
C VAL A 11 -17.59 -44.21 25.57
N SER A 12 -18.63 -43.57 26.17
CA SER A 12 -19.07 -42.23 25.75
C SER A 12 -18.04 -41.15 26.02
N VAL A 13 -17.33 -41.21 27.15
CA VAL A 13 -16.25 -40.24 27.46
C VAL A 13 -15.04 -40.42 26.51
N LEU A 14 -14.69 -41.66 26.18
CA LEU A 14 -13.60 -41.95 25.25
C LEU A 14 -13.93 -41.52 23.82
N ALA A 15 -15.19 -41.64 23.38
CA ALA A 15 -15.64 -41.19 22.07
C ALA A 15 -15.63 -39.65 21.93
N PHE A 16 -15.88 -38.93 23.04
CA PHE A 16 -15.83 -37.44 23.02
C PHE A 16 -14.42 -36.87 22.93
N PHE A 17 -13.40 -37.62 23.40
CA PHE A 17 -11.98 -37.18 23.30
C PHE A 17 -11.36 -37.38 21.91
N MET A 18 -11.98 -38.13 21.01
CA MET A 18 -11.46 -38.37 19.65
C MET A 18 -11.80 -37.27 18.64
N LEU A 19 -12.55 -36.22 19.03
CA LEU A 19 -13.01 -35.15 18.12
C LEU A 19 -12.14 -33.89 18.17
N THR A 20 -11.02 -33.88 18.88
CA THR A 20 -10.07 -32.76 18.82
C THR A 20 -9.20 -32.91 17.60
N GLY A 21 -9.75 -32.58 16.43
CA GLY A 21 -8.99 -32.43 15.19
C GLY A 21 -8.02 -31.28 15.34
N CYS A 22 -6.71 -31.56 15.35
CA CYS A 22 -5.70 -30.53 15.25
C CYS A 22 -5.80 -29.86 13.87
N ALA A 23 -6.21 -28.58 13.81
CA ALA A 23 -6.08 -27.80 12.60
C ALA A 23 -4.58 -27.64 12.29
N SER A 24 -4.12 -28.20 11.16
CA SER A 24 -2.76 -27.99 10.67
C SER A 24 -2.70 -26.73 9.83
N THR A 25 -1.76 -25.84 10.15
CA THR A 25 -1.46 -24.66 9.31
C THR A 25 -0.34 -25.01 8.35
N THR A 26 -0.58 -24.86 7.06
CA THR A 26 0.44 -25.02 6.02
C THR A 26 0.81 -23.63 5.47
N VAL A 27 2.09 -23.33 5.42
CA VAL A 27 2.63 -22.10 4.83
C VAL A 27 3.41 -22.48 3.58
N SER A 28 3.08 -21.85 2.46
CA SER A 28 3.80 -21.99 1.20
C SER A 28 4.25 -20.62 0.69
N ARG A 29 5.36 -20.61 -0.05
CA ARG A 29 5.81 -19.42 -0.79
C ARG A 29 5.27 -19.52 -2.22
N VAL A 30 4.68 -18.43 -2.69
CA VAL A 30 4.20 -18.27 -4.07
C VAL A 30 4.92 -17.11 -4.73
N ASP A 31 4.87 -17.03 -6.06
CA ASP A 31 5.38 -15.88 -6.80
C ASP A 31 4.64 -14.60 -6.39
N THR A 32 5.40 -13.49 -6.22
CA THR A 32 4.83 -12.20 -5.77
C THR A 32 3.87 -11.57 -6.78
N GLY A 33 3.92 -11.98 -8.05
CA GLY A 33 2.98 -11.57 -9.08
C GLY A 33 1.65 -12.33 -9.04
N THR A 34 1.53 -13.38 -8.21
CA THR A 34 0.31 -14.17 -8.10
C THR A 34 -0.79 -13.36 -7.43
N VAL A 35 -1.94 -13.24 -8.10
CA VAL A 35 -3.13 -12.61 -7.51
C VAL A 35 -3.73 -13.54 -6.48
N THR A 36 -3.76 -13.12 -5.22
CA THR A 36 -4.31 -13.92 -4.11
C THR A 36 -5.28 -13.09 -3.28
N ASP A 37 -6.58 -13.27 -3.55
CA ASP A 37 -7.67 -12.60 -2.82
C ASP A 37 -8.32 -13.52 -1.79
N LEU A 38 -7.83 -13.50 -0.54
CA LEU A 38 -8.30 -14.39 0.52
C LEU A 38 -9.51 -13.85 1.30
N SER A 39 -9.61 -12.54 1.44
CA SER A 39 -10.59 -11.92 2.35
C SER A 39 -11.42 -10.80 1.72
N GLY A 40 -11.16 -10.43 0.49
CA GLY A 40 -11.74 -9.23 -0.15
C GLY A 40 -11.20 -7.91 0.40
N ARG A 41 -10.29 -7.92 1.37
CA ARG A 41 -9.61 -6.72 1.89
C ARG A 41 -8.54 -6.25 0.93
N TRP A 42 -8.09 -5.00 1.15
CA TRP A 42 -6.92 -4.46 0.47
C TRP A 42 -5.69 -5.34 0.70
N ASN A 43 -4.98 -5.68 -0.36
CA ASN A 43 -3.81 -6.55 -0.33
C ASN A 43 -2.65 -6.00 -1.18
N ASP A 44 -1.56 -6.75 -1.25
CA ASP A 44 -0.34 -6.42 -2.00
C ASP A 44 -0.58 -6.27 -3.51
N THR A 45 -1.43 -7.12 -4.07
CA THR A 45 -1.80 -7.06 -5.49
C THR A 45 -2.53 -5.75 -5.81
N ASP A 46 -3.48 -5.33 -4.96
CA ASP A 46 -4.19 -4.06 -5.13
C ASP A 46 -3.20 -2.89 -5.08
N SER A 47 -2.32 -2.88 -4.07
CA SER A 47 -1.30 -1.84 -3.89
C SER A 47 -0.45 -1.68 -5.15
N ARG A 48 0.15 -2.76 -5.61
CA ARG A 48 1.03 -2.78 -6.77
C ARG A 48 0.31 -2.35 -8.05
N LEU A 49 -0.82 -3.00 -8.38
CA LEU A 49 -1.54 -2.73 -9.63
C LEU A 49 -2.12 -1.31 -9.70
N VAL A 50 -2.56 -0.77 -8.55
CA VAL A 50 -3.05 0.60 -8.47
C VAL A 50 -1.89 1.58 -8.66
N ALA A 51 -0.76 1.39 -7.97
CA ALA A 51 0.41 2.25 -8.09
C ALA A 51 0.94 2.28 -9.53
N GLU A 52 1.16 1.11 -10.14
CA GLU A 52 1.61 0.98 -11.53
C GLU A 52 0.68 1.72 -12.51
N ALA A 53 -0.63 1.48 -12.40
CA ALA A 53 -1.61 2.09 -13.32
C ALA A 53 -1.68 3.60 -13.16
N MET A 54 -1.72 4.12 -11.92
CA MET A 54 -1.89 5.54 -11.65
C MET A 54 -0.63 6.34 -11.96
N ILE A 55 0.57 5.81 -11.66
CA ILE A 55 1.81 6.50 -12.02
C ILE A 55 2.01 6.50 -13.54
N LYS A 56 1.74 5.38 -14.21
CA LYS A 56 1.77 5.33 -15.69
C LYS A 56 0.83 6.37 -16.30
N GLU A 57 -0.38 6.52 -15.77
CA GLU A 57 -1.31 7.56 -16.20
C GLU A 57 -0.74 8.95 -15.93
N ALA A 58 -0.30 9.25 -14.70
CA ALA A 58 0.19 10.57 -14.30
C ALA A 58 1.33 11.06 -15.18
N ILE A 59 2.34 10.21 -15.46
CA ILE A 59 3.51 10.56 -16.26
C ILE A 59 3.25 10.60 -17.78
N SER A 60 2.08 10.13 -18.23
CA SER A 60 1.67 10.24 -19.64
C SER A 60 0.88 11.51 -19.95
N GLN A 61 0.55 12.30 -18.93
CA GLN A 61 -0.25 13.51 -19.08
C GLN A 61 0.59 14.72 -19.56
N PRO A 62 -0.03 15.71 -20.24
CA PRO A 62 0.67 16.85 -20.82
C PRO A 62 1.47 17.68 -19.83
N TRP A 63 1.08 17.78 -18.57
CA TRP A 63 1.75 18.60 -17.55
C TRP A 63 3.26 18.33 -17.48
N LEU A 64 3.66 17.08 -17.68
CA LEU A 64 5.06 16.66 -17.60
C LEU A 64 5.88 17.19 -18.78
N ASP A 65 5.35 17.05 -20.00
CA ASP A 65 6.01 17.53 -21.20
C ASP A 65 6.00 19.05 -21.25
N ASP A 66 4.92 19.70 -20.82
CA ASP A 66 4.80 21.17 -20.74
C ASP A 66 5.80 21.75 -19.75
N TYR A 67 5.95 21.12 -18.56
CA TYR A 67 6.97 21.52 -17.60
C TYR A 67 8.38 21.38 -18.19
N THR A 68 8.68 20.22 -18.76
CA THR A 68 10.02 19.93 -19.31
C THR A 68 10.38 20.90 -20.45
N LYS A 69 9.42 21.22 -21.32
CA LYS A 69 9.62 22.23 -22.38
C LYS A 69 9.83 23.62 -21.80
N ALA A 70 9.09 24.01 -20.79
CA ALA A 70 9.18 25.36 -20.20
C ALA A 70 10.43 25.53 -19.34
N LYS A 71 10.92 24.52 -18.65
CA LYS A 71 12.02 24.59 -17.69
C LYS A 71 13.35 24.03 -18.22
N GLY A 72 13.32 23.21 -19.27
CA GLY A 72 14.52 22.55 -19.83
C GLY A 72 15.06 21.37 -19.01
N HIS A 73 14.37 20.96 -17.99
CA HIS A 73 14.71 19.79 -17.15
C HIS A 73 13.47 19.08 -16.64
N GLN A 74 13.65 17.87 -16.09
CA GLN A 74 12.57 17.13 -15.49
C GLN A 74 12.06 17.79 -14.20
N PRO A 75 10.74 17.73 -13.91
CA PRO A 75 10.22 18.20 -12.64
C PRO A 75 10.72 17.36 -11.46
N VAL A 76 10.87 17.99 -10.32
CA VAL A 76 11.20 17.35 -9.06
C VAL A 76 9.90 17.02 -8.32
N VAL A 77 9.68 15.74 -8.00
CA VAL A 77 8.45 15.26 -7.37
C VAL A 77 8.76 14.66 -6.00
N VAL A 78 7.89 14.92 -5.06
CA VAL A 78 7.88 14.28 -3.73
C VAL A 78 6.52 13.62 -3.46
N VAL A 79 6.51 12.47 -2.82
CA VAL A 79 5.27 11.87 -2.31
C VAL A 79 4.99 12.46 -0.92
N GLY A 80 3.79 12.99 -0.77
CA GLY A 80 3.26 13.49 0.49
C GLY A 80 2.34 12.49 1.16
N THR A 81 1.31 12.99 1.86
CA THR A 81 0.39 12.14 2.60
C THR A 81 -0.59 11.43 1.67
N ILE A 82 -0.64 10.12 1.78
CA ILE A 82 -1.74 9.28 1.28
C ILE A 82 -2.59 8.90 2.50
N ALA A 83 -3.80 9.44 2.58
CA ALA A 83 -4.67 9.23 3.73
C ALA A 83 -5.52 7.96 3.56
N ASN A 84 -5.46 7.05 4.51
CA ASN A 84 -6.43 5.96 4.61
C ASN A 84 -7.74 6.48 5.21
N ARG A 85 -8.79 6.51 4.40
CA ARG A 85 -10.18 6.84 4.78
C ARG A 85 -11.10 5.62 4.65
N SER A 86 -10.53 4.44 4.52
CA SER A 86 -11.28 3.18 4.52
C SER A 86 -11.67 2.77 5.94
N HIS A 87 -12.56 1.80 6.05
CA HIS A 87 -12.90 1.14 7.31
C HIS A 87 -11.89 0.04 7.71
N GLU A 88 -10.86 -0.16 6.88
CA GLU A 88 -9.82 -1.17 7.10
C GLU A 88 -8.52 -0.54 7.61
N HIS A 89 -7.75 -1.33 8.35
CA HIS A 89 -6.38 -0.96 8.68
C HIS A 89 -5.47 -1.27 7.48
N ILE A 90 -5.34 -0.31 6.55
CA ILE A 90 -4.44 -0.42 5.41
C ILE A 90 -3.06 0.15 5.81
N ASN A 91 -2.00 -0.65 5.62
CA ASN A 91 -0.65 -0.12 5.72
C ASN A 91 -0.33 0.72 4.47
N VAL A 92 -0.63 2.02 4.56
CA VAL A 92 -0.46 2.96 3.44
C VAL A 92 1.00 3.09 3.02
N GLN A 93 1.97 2.79 3.91
CA GLN A 93 3.38 2.91 3.59
C GLN A 93 3.82 1.93 2.48
N THR A 94 3.24 0.74 2.41
CA THR A 94 3.52 -0.20 1.31
C THR A 94 3.07 0.38 -0.03
N PHE A 95 1.89 1.00 -0.07
CA PHE A 95 1.39 1.67 -1.27
C PHE A 95 2.24 2.89 -1.65
N VAL A 96 2.66 3.69 -0.67
CA VAL A 96 3.59 4.82 -0.90
C VAL A 96 4.90 4.30 -1.51
N SER A 97 5.47 3.23 -0.97
CA SER A 97 6.70 2.63 -1.51
C SER A 97 6.54 2.12 -2.95
N ASP A 98 5.37 1.58 -3.30
CA ASP A 98 5.06 1.19 -4.68
C ASP A 98 5.00 2.42 -5.62
N LEU A 99 4.36 3.53 -5.18
CA LEU A 99 4.32 4.78 -5.93
C LEU A 99 5.73 5.37 -6.14
N GLU A 100 6.55 5.39 -5.10
CA GLU A 100 7.93 5.88 -5.12
C GLU A 100 8.80 5.07 -6.07
N ARG A 101 8.66 3.74 -6.04
CA ARG A 101 9.34 2.84 -6.97
C ARG A 101 8.96 3.14 -8.42
N GLU A 102 7.68 3.28 -8.73
CA GLU A 102 7.21 3.56 -10.07
C GLU A 102 7.68 4.93 -10.57
N LEU A 103 7.61 5.98 -9.72
CA LEU A 103 8.11 7.31 -10.05
C LEU A 103 9.62 7.30 -10.34
N THR A 104 10.40 6.66 -9.45
CA THR A 104 11.86 6.57 -9.59
C THR A 104 12.25 5.82 -10.85
N ASN A 105 11.63 4.66 -11.11
CA ASN A 105 11.95 3.81 -12.24
C ASN A 105 11.46 4.36 -13.59
N SER A 106 10.47 5.25 -13.58
CA SER A 106 9.97 5.89 -14.79
C SER A 106 11.04 6.74 -15.51
N ARG A 107 12.01 7.28 -14.75
CA ARG A 107 13.03 8.24 -15.21
C ARG A 107 12.45 9.45 -15.94
N ARG A 108 11.17 9.73 -15.75
CA ARG A 108 10.47 10.88 -16.35
C ARG A 108 10.45 12.08 -15.40
N VAL A 109 10.70 11.85 -14.13
CA VAL A 109 10.76 12.84 -13.06
C VAL A 109 12.02 12.64 -12.22
N THR A 110 12.48 13.68 -11.54
CA THR A 110 13.45 13.57 -10.45
C THR A 110 12.67 13.33 -9.16
N PHE A 111 12.75 12.13 -8.61
CA PHE A 111 12.07 11.81 -7.37
C PHE A 111 12.98 12.14 -6.17
N VAL A 112 12.44 12.78 -5.14
CA VAL A 112 13.17 13.16 -3.93
C VAL A 112 12.52 12.61 -2.67
N ALA A 113 13.33 12.34 -1.66
CA ALA A 113 12.93 11.79 -0.38
C ALA A 113 11.82 12.60 0.31
N GLY A 114 10.89 11.89 0.95
CA GLY A 114 9.81 12.47 1.73
C GLY A 114 10.30 13.19 3.00
N LYS A 115 9.37 13.86 3.70
CA LYS A 115 9.73 14.67 4.88
C LYS A 115 10.44 13.85 5.97
N GLY A 116 9.96 12.65 6.30
CA GLY A 116 10.55 11.79 7.34
C GLY A 116 11.96 11.32 6.95
N GLU A 117 12.14 10.87 5.73
CA GLU A 117 13.43 10.40 5.21
C GLU A 117 14.48 11.53 5.15
N ARG A 118 14.06 12.76 4.80
CA ARG A 118 14.96 13.91 4.75
C ARG A 118 15.54 14.26 6.13
N GLU A 119 14.80 14.05 7.22
CA GLU A 119 15.33 14.31 8.56
C GLU A 119 16.50 13.39 8.88
N GLU A 120 16.40 12.10 8.57
CA GLU A 120 17.49 11.13 8.73
C GLU A 120 18.70 11.49 7.86
N ILE A 121 18.47 11.83 6.59
CA ILE A 121 19.54 12.28 5.68
C ILE A 121 20.23 13.54 6.18
N ARG A 122 19.49 14.49 6.75
CA ARG A 122 20.06 15.73 7.31
C ARG A 122 20.86 15.46 8.58
N GLU A 123 20.44 14.49 9.38
CA GLU A 123 21.18 14.04 10.56
C GLU A 123 22.50 13.40 10.16
N GLU A 124 22.49 12.51 9.17
CA GLU A 124 23.70 11.92 8.60
C GLU A 124 24.66 12.99 8.05
N ARG A 125 24.15 14.02 7.35
CA ARG A 125 25.02 15.12 6.89
C ARG A 125 25.67 15.90 8.04
N ARG A 126 24.96 16.09 9.15
CA ARG A 126 25.54 16.74 10.36
C ARG A 126 26.64 15.88 10.96
N ASP A 127 26.43 14.57 10.99
CA ASP A 127 27.43 13.61 11.46
C ASP A 127 28.67 13.61 10.56
N GLN A 128 28.49 13.58 9.24
CA GLN A 128 29.59 13.69 8.27
C GLN A 128 30.41 14.99 8.45
N ALA A 129 29.76 16.11 8.74
CA ALA A 129 30.46 17.37 8.97
C ALA A 129 31.41 17.32 10.18
N THR A 130 31.18 16.38 11.11
CA THR A 130 32.00 16.21 12.32
C THR A 130 33.09 15.14 12.15
N TYR A 131 32.76 14.03 11.49
CA TYR A 131 33.59 12.82 11.52
C TYR A 131 34.11 12.37 10.14
N ALA A 132 33.52 12.80 9.05
CA ALA A 132 33.96 12.38 7.72
C ALA A 132 35.12 13.24 7.21
N GLN A 133 35.89 12.68 6.29
CA GLN A 133 36.94 13.41 5.58
C GLN A 133 36.35 14.58 4.78
N GLU A 134 36.93 15.76 4.89
CA GLU A 134 36.43 17.03 4.29
C GLU A 134 36.08 16.90 2.79
N SER A 135 36.91 16.21 2.02
CA SER A 135 36.71 16.02 0.58
C SER A 135 35.47 15.16 0.22
N THR A 136 34.91 14.41 1.18
CA THR A 136 33.77 13.52 0.99
C THR A 136 32.48 13.98 1.66
N GLN A 137 32.55 15.01 2.50
CA GLN A 137 31.40 15.59 3.21
C GLN A 137 30.33 16.10 2.24
N LYS A 138 29.06 15.96 2.65
CA LYS A 138 27.92 16.51 1.91
C LYS A 138 27.38 17.73 2.63
N PRO A 139 27.66 18.96 2.15
CA PRO A 139 27.27 20.18 2.84
C PRO A 139 25.74 20.33 2.85
N PRO A 140 25.18 21.02 3.89
CA PRO A 140 23.76 21.38 3.90
C PRO A 140 23.41 22.38 2.78
N GLY A 141 22.11 22.53 2.50
CA GLY A 141 21.63 23.51 1.50
C GLY A 141 21.80 23.09 0.04
N LYS A 142 22.06 21.79 -0.22
CA LYS A 142 22.17 21.22 -1.58
C LYS A 142 21.01 20.26 -1.91
N GLU A 143 19.93 20.28 -1.14
CA GLU A 143 18.74 19.50 -1.45
C GLU A 143 17.99 20.11 -2.62
N PHE A 144 17.48 19.26 -3.52
CA PHE A 144 16.53 19.71 -4.52
C PHE A 144 15.19 20.04 -3.83
N GLY A 145 14.66 21.23 -4.11
CA GLY A 145 13.27 21.54 -3.79
C GLY A 145 12.33 20.79 -4.74
N ALA A 146 11.23 20.26 -4.21
CA ALA A 146 10.22 19.66 -5.06
C ALA A 146 9.41 20.74 -5.80
N ASP A 147 9.12 20.49 -7.07
CA ASP A 147 8.21 21.31 -7.88
C ASP A 147 6.76 20.85 -7.66
N TYR A 148 6.57 19.54 -7.48
CA TYR A 148 5.26 18.91 -7.34
C TYR A 148 5.17 18.01 -6.11
N LEU A 149 3.98 18.00 -5.51
CA LEU A 149 3.59 17.10 -4.42
C LEU A 149 2.54 16.12 -4.95
N LEU A 150 2.86 14.81 -4.93
CA LEU A 150 1.89 13.74 -5.12
C LEU A 150 1.24 13.42 -3.77
N ARG A 151 -0.08 13.51 -3.68
CA ARG A 151 -0.84 13.15 -2.49
C ARG A 151 -2.16 12.50 -2.85
N GLY A 152 -2.86 11.90 -1.87
CA GLY A 152 -4.13 11.27 -2.19
C GLY A 152 -4.86 10.65 -1.02
N THR A 153 -5.85 9.82 -1.37
CA THR A 153 -6.67 9.09 -0.40
C THR A 153 -7.02 7.70 -0.90
N ILE A 154 -7.18 6.76 0.04
CA ILE A 154 -7.82 5.46 -0.19
C ILE A 154 -9.12 5.47 0.60
N SER A 155 -10.25 5.29 -0.09
CA SER A 155 -11.59 5.27 0.49
C SER A 155 -12.30 3.95 0.16
N THR A 156 -13.26 3.54 1.00
CA THR A 156 -14.09 2.34 0.77
C THR A 156 -15.56 2.64 0.90
N ILE A 157 -16.35 1.90 0.13
CA ILE A 157 -17.80 1.73 0.33
C ILE A 157 -18.04 0.23 0.48
N GLU A 158 -18.75 -0.16 1.53
CA GLU A 158 -19.12 -1.54 1.80
C GLU A 158 -20.64 -1.70 1.77
N ASP A 159 -21.08 -2.81 1.18
CA ASP A 159 -22.48 -3.20 1.10
C ASP A 159 -22.57 -4.71 1.36
N GLU A 160 -23.41 -5.13 2.30
CA GLU A 160 -23.52 -6.55 2.72
C GLU A 160 -24.98 -6.94 2.88
N LEU A 161 -25.36 -8.04 2.22
CA LEU A 161 -26.68 -8.64 2.34
C LEU A 161 -26.58 -10.17 2.23
N ASP A 162 -27.25 -10.88 3.13
CA ASP A 162 -27.41 -12.36 3.12
C ASP A 162 -26.11 -13.16 2.93
N GLY A 163 -25.01 -12.68 3.53
CA GLY A 163 -23.70 -13.33 3.49
C GLY A 163 -22.88 -13.03 2.25
N THR A 164 -23.39 -12.17 1.37
CA THR A 164 -22.62 -11.59 0.26
C THR A 164 -22.21 -10.17 0.61
N LYS A 165 -20.89 -9.89 0.60
CA LYS A 165 -20.34 -8.56 0.85
C LYS A 165 -19.64 -8.04 -0.41
N ALA A 166 -20.00 -6.84 -0.83
CA ALA A 166 -19.27 -6.09 -1.85
C ALA A 166 -18.43 -5.01 -1.18
N VAL A 167 -17.13 -4.99 -1.47
CA VAL A 167 -16.21 -3.93 -1.04
C VAL A 167 -15.74 -3.17 -2.27
N TYR A 168 -15.98 -1.88 -2.27
CA TYR A 168 -15.56 -0.97 -3.32
C TYR A 168 -14.46 -0.06 -2.79
N TYR A 169 -13.29 -0.12 -3.40
CA TYR A 169 -12.17 0.76 -3.10
C TYR A 169 -12.07 1.84 -4.16
N GLN A 170 -11.80 3.05 -3.72
CA GLN A 170 -11.47 4.16 -4.57
C GLN A 170 -10.18 4.80 -4.08
N VAL A 171 -9.20 4.85 -4.98
CA VAL A 171 -7.94 5.56 -4.76
C VAL A 171 -7.94 6.80 -5.63
N ASP A 172 -7.81 7.94 -4.98
CA ASP A 172 -7.70 9.25 -5.62
C ASP A 172 -6.28 9.78 -5.38
N LEU A 173 -5.56 10.11 -6.44
CA LEU A 173 -4.26 10.76 -6.38
C LEU A 173 -4.28 12.07 -7.12
N GLU A 174 -3.54 13.05 -6.62
CA GLU A 174 -3.39 14.34 -7.25
C GLU A 174 -1.93 14.83 -7.25
N MET A 175 -1.52 15.44 -8.34
CA MET A 175 -0.24 16.11 -8.50
C MET A 175 -0.46 17.62 -8.35
N VAL A 176 0.11 18.20 -7.31
CA VAL A 176 -0.07 19.64 -6.98
C VAL A 176 1.23 20.38 -7.22
N ASP A 177 1.19 21.43 -8.04
CA ASP A 177 2.29 22.36 -8.22
C ASP A 177 2.50 23.18 -6.93
N LEU A 178 3.68 23.08 -6.35
CA LEU A 178 4.03 23.73 -5.08
C LEU A 178 4.24 25.24 -5.21
N THR A 179 4.35 25.77 -6.42
CA THR A 179 4.51 27.22 -6.66
C THR A 179 3.20 27.96 -6.53
N ASN A 180 2.09 27.36 -7.03
CA ASN A 180 0.82 28.05 -7.21
C ASN A 180 -0.40 27.25 -6.71
N ASN A 181 -0.19 26.05 -6.15
CA ASN A 181 -1.22 25.12 -5.65
C ASN A 181 -2.18 24.58 -6.74
N VAL A 182 -1.81 24.69 -8.01
CA VAL A 182 -2.61 24.13 -9.11
C VAL A 182 -2.51 22.61 -9.11
N LYS A 183 -3.62 21.94 -9.26
CA LYS A 183 -3.68 20.49 -9.48
C LYS A 183 -3.40 20.21 -10.95
N SER A 184 -2.18 19.84 -11.26
CA SER A 184 -1.72 19.57 -12.62
C SER A 184 -2.19 18.22 -13.15
N TRP A 185 -2.53 17.31 -12.25
CA TRP A 185 -3.15 16.02 -12.56
C TRP A 185 -4.01 15.55 -11.40
N PHE A 186 -5.09 14.86 -11.74
CA PHE A 186 -5.93 14.13 -10.81
C PHE A 186 -6.30 12.79 -11.44
N GLY A 187 -5.92 11.69 -10.78
CA GLY A 187 -6.23 10.34 -11.20
C GLY A 187 -7.11 9.62 -10.20
N GLN A 188 -7.89 8.68 -10.70
CA GLN A 188 -8.77 7.85 -9.88
C GLN A 188 -8.70 6.40 -10.33
N LYS A 189 -8.46 5.48 -9.39
CA LYS A 189 -8.52 4.04 -9.62
C LYS A 189 -9.55 3.41 -8.71
N LYS A 190 -10.34 2.50 -9.29
CA LYS A 190 -11.45 1.84 -8.60
C LYS A 190 -11.26 0.32 -8.67
N ILE A 191 -11.51 -0.35 -7.53
CA ILE A 191 -11.52 -1.81 -7.43
C ILE A 191 -12.82 -2.21 -6.75
N LYS A 192 -13.48 -3.25 -7.23
CA LYS A 192 -14.66 -3.83 -6.59
C LYS A 192 -14.39 -5.32 -6.36
N LYS A 193 -14.50 -5.74 -5.10
CA LYS A 193 -14.37 -7.13 -4.67
C LYS A 193 -15.71 -7.63 -4.14
N VAL A 194 -16.04 -8.89 -4.42
CA VAL A 194 -17.24 -9.54 -3.90
C VAL A 194 -16.79 -10.74 -3.08
N VAL A 195 -17.28 -10.82 -1.85
CA VAL A 195 -17.01 -11.91 -0.89
C VAL A 195 -18.31 -12.65 -0.64
N GLU A 196 -18.34 -13.93 -0.99
CA GLU A 196 -19.49 -14.81 -0.73
C GLU A 196 -19.14 -15.77 0.40
N ARG A 197 -19.96 -15.79 1.45
CA ARG A 197 -19.85 -16.76 2.55
C ARG A 197 -20.88 -17.86 2.35
N LYS A 198 -20.41 -19.05 1.94
CA LYS A 198 -21.29 -20.23 1.88
C LYS A 198 -21.72 -20.63 3.29
N ARG A 199 -23.02 -20.62 3.57
CA ARG A 199 -23.55 -21.28 4.78
C ARG A 199 -23.39 -22.78 4.62
N VAL A 200 -22.62 -23.42 5.49
CA VAL A 200 -22.65 -24.87 5.64
C VAL A 200 -23.88 -25.18 6.50
N ILE A 201 -24.91 -25.76 5.88
CA ILE A 201 -26.08 -26.29 6.61
C ILE A 201 -25.69 -27.71 6.96
N PHE A 202 -25.57 -28.00 8.26
CA PHE A 202 -25.41 -29.36 8.82
C PHE A 202 -26.77 -30.00 9.02
#